data_566dcccb9bb112ecbe38cc12acb839b4
#
_entry.id   566dcccb9bb112ecbe38cc12acb839b4
#
_cell.length_a   1.000
_cell.length_b   1.000
_cell.length_c   1.000
_cell.angle_alpha   90.00
_cell.angle_beta   90.00
_cell.angle_gamma   90.00
#
_symmetry.space_group_name_H-M   'P 1'
#
loop_
_entity.id
_entity.type
_entity.pdbx_description
1 polymer ?
#
loop_
_entity_poly.entity_id
_entity_poly.type
_entity_poly.pdbx_seq_one_letter_code
_entity_poly.pdbx_strand_id
1 'polypeptide(L)'
;VRAGVWGAVAEALSDTIPVDENWIPKEIDGAHYQIEPDLYFTYQKPKLWDLVNKAPRNALNTLKDFVAKPYYPYGLAALGATAALIPADPWLIRESRSFGESMGLNEAHTYKKLGFLKIVPADVNSALYFIGNGTTFIIISGGLATYGLITDDYRAKSTAMQLIESILVTGVFVQPIKRLTGRESPFITEREGNWHSSWRFAPSIAEYQRNTSRYDAMPSGHLTTAMAAVTVLAENYKDYKWIKPVSYTALALMSFEMMQSKVHWASDYPVALFMGYLIGKNIAKSRIETSDYRFKTAQKYQWNLSSSTAWDGTPLYGVTIKIGNR
;
A
#
# COMPACT_ATOMS: atom_id res chain seq x y z
N VAL A 1 44.11 -2.42 36.70
CA VAL A 1 44.48 -1.67 35.46
C VAL A 1 43.69 -2.22 34.24
N ARG A 2 42.37 -2.46 34.36
CA ARG A 2 41.50 -2.91 33.21
C ARG A 2 40.22 -2.09 33.03
N ALA A 3 40.04 -1.00 33.77
CA ALA A 3 38.83 -0.19 33.68
C ALA A 3 38.95 1.06 32.75
N GLY A 4 40.14 1.40 32.28
CA GLY A 4 40.34 2.65 31.56
C GLY A 4 40.05 2.63 30.04
N VAL A 5 40.09 1.45 29.42
CA VAL A 5 39.92 1.37 27.95
C VAL A 5 38.47 1.42 27.50
N TRP A 6 37.54 0.86 28.30
CA TRP A 6 36.13 0.87 27.99
C TRP A 6 35.43 2.21 28.29
N GLY A 7 35.99 2.97 29.27
CA GLY A 7 35.50 4.33 29.56
C GLY A 7 35.79 5.31 28.41
N ALA A 8 36.98 5.27 27.86
CA ALA A 8 37.39 6.12 26.71
C ALA A 8 36.63 5.79 25.41
N VAL A 9 36.24 4.50 25.22
CA VAL A 9 35.44 4.09 24.08
C VAL A 9 33.98 4.52 24.22
N ALA A 10 33.43 4.48 25.45
CA ALA A 10 32.06 4.95 25.73
C ALA A 10 31.94 6.50 25.60
N GLU A 11 32.98 7.23 26.02
CA GLU A 11 33.05 8.68 25.92
C GLU A 11 33.22 9.14 24.44
N ALA A 12 34.01 8.41 23.65
CA ALA A 12 34.16 8.66 22.20
C ALA A 12 32.90 8.31 21.39
N LEU A 13 31.99 7.48 21.95
CA LEU A 13 30.70 7.16 21.34
C LEU A 13 29.59 8.14 21.76
N SER A 14 29.83 8.97 22.80
CA SER A 14 28.88 10.00 23.26
C SER A 14 29.09 11.36 22.61
N ASP A 15 30.17 11.58 21.86
CA ASP A 15 30.31 12.75 21.02
C ASP A 15 29.29 12.67 19.87
N THR A 16 28.07 13.05 20.19
CA THR A 16 27.09 13.49 19.21
C THR A 16 27.75 14.58 18.40
N ILE A 17 28.15 14.25 17.17
CA ILE A 17 28.58 15.26 16.20
C ILE A 17 27.47 16.29 16.17
N PRO A 18 27.77 17.60 16.44
CA PRO A 18 26.75 18.63 16.35
C PRO A 18 26.13 18.51 14.97
N VAL A 19 24.85 18.16 14.91
CA VAL A 19 24.05 18.36 13.71
C VAL A 19 24.18 19.83 13.44
N ASP A 20 24.76 20.21 12.30
CA ASP A 20 24.79 21.59 11.88
C ASP A 20 23.36 22.10 11.85
N GLU A 21 22.95 22.81 12.90
CA GLU A 21 21.59 23.36 13.03
C GLU A 21 21.25 24.34 11.89
N ASN A 22 22.27 24.74 11.12
CA ASN A 22 22.14 25.58 9.94
C ASN A 22 22.08 24.78 8.63
N TRP A 23 22.10 23.44 8.68
CA TRP A 23 21.92 22.63 7.49
C TRP A 23 20.42 22.53 7.13
N ILE A 24 19.87 23.60 6.62
CA ILE A 24 18.61 23.58 5.87
C ILE A 24 18.96 23.06 4.48
N PRO A 25 18.30 21.96 4.00
CA PRO A 25 18.48 21.54 2.61
C PRO A 25 18.32 22.76 1.72
N LYS A 26 19.27 23.04 0.83
CA LYS A 26 19.15 24.08 -0.18
C LYS A 26 17.74 24.02 -0.74
N GLU A 27 17.02 25.13 -0.72
CA GLU A 27 15.66 25.29 -1.17
C GLU A 27 15.53 24.70 -2.58
N ILE A 28 15.20 23.40 -2.62
CA ILE A 28 14.74 22.75 -3.84
C ILE A 28 13.29 23.21 -3.98
N ASP A 29 12.84 23.46 -5.18
CA ASP A 29 11.49 23.95 -5.55
C ASP A 29 10.36 22.99 -5.06
N GLY A 30 10.34 22.69 -3.78
CA GLY A 30 9.43 21.73 -3.12
C GLY A 30 9.38 21.90 -1.60
N ALA A 31 8.35 21.34 -0.97
CA ALA A 31 8.18 21.39 0.48
C ALA A 31 8.87 20.20 1.16
N HIS A 32 9.55 20.46 2.27
CA HIS A 32 10.27 19.49 3.06
C HIS A 32 9.50 19.12 4.32
N TYR A 33 9.42 17.82 4.63
CA TYR A 33 8.74 17.29 5.80
C TYR A 33 9.69 16.39 6.59
N GLN A 34 9.88 16.70 7.86
CA GLN A 34 10.60 15.84 8.78
C GLN A 34 9.67 14.70 9.22
N ILE A 35 10.05 13.47 8.91
CA ILE A 35 9.27 12.26 9.23
C ILE A 35 9.76 11.62 10.52
N GLU A 36 11.10 11.58 10.69
CA GLU A 36 11.83 11.13 11.87
C GLU A 36 13.05 12.06 12.02
N PRO A 37 13.75 12.07 13.14
CA PRO A 37 14.85 13.02 13.38
C PRO A 37 15.86 13.14 12.23
N ASP A 38 16.14 12.03 11.53
CA ASP A 38 17.13 11.99 10.44
C ASP A 38 16.52 11.60 9.08
N LEU A 39 15.18 11.58 8.98
CA LEU A 39 14.46 11.19 7.78
C LEU A 39 13.57 12.32 7.30
N TYR A 40 13.81 12.79 6.09
CA TYR A 40 13.05 13.87 5.46
C TYR A 40 12.43 13.41 4.15
N PHE A 41 11.20 13.85 3.90
CA PHE A 41 10.54 13.72 2.62
C PHE A 41 10.47 15.08 1.94
N THR A 42 10.79 15.10 0.66
CA THR A 42 10.71 16.29 -0.19
C THR A 42 9.71 16.05 -1.30
N TYR A 43 8.81 17.00 -1.49
CA TYR A 43 7.79 16.98 -2.53
C TYR A 43 8.02 18.11 -3.50
N GLN A 44 8.18 17.78 -4.78
CA GLN A 44 8.17 18.77 -5.85
C GLN A 44 6.75 19.30 -6.06
N LYS A 45 6.64 20.52 -6.58
CA LYS A 45 5.34 21.13 -6.93
C LYS A 45 4.59 20.21 -7.91
N PRO A 46 3.43 19.64 -7.53
CA PRO A 46 2.73 18.70 -8.38
C PRO A 46 2.17 19.39 -9.62
N LYS A 47 2.28 18.71 -10.75
CA LYS A 47 1.71 19.15 -12.04
C LYS A 47 0.65 18.15 -12.50
N LEU A 48 -0.49 18.61 -13.03
CA LEU A 48 -1.54 17.71 -13.53
C LEU A 48 -1.01 16.74 -14.60
N TRP A 49 -0.02 17.20 -15.39
CA TRP A 49 0.65 16.36 -16.39
C TRP A 49 1.40 15.16 -15.80
N ASP A 50 1.73 15.19 -14.51
CA ASP A 50 2.36 14.07 -13.81
C ASP A 50 1.49 12.81 -13.82
N LEU A 51 0.15 12.92 -13.83
CA LEU A 51 -0.75 11.78 -13.95
C LEU A 51 -0.52 11.02 -15.28
N VAL A 52 -0.31 11.75 -16.36
CA VAL A 52 -0.10 11.15 -17.69
C VAL A 52 1.30 10.55 -17.79
N ASN A 53 2.32 11.25 -17.29
CA ASN A 53 3.72 10.84 -17.45
C ASN A 53 4.15 9.75 -16.46
N LYS A 54 3.68 9.83 -15.20
CA LYS A 54 4.15 8.92 -14.14
C LYS A 54 3.30 7.65 -14.04
N ALA A 55 1.99 7.69 -14.31
CA ALA A 55 1.12 6.53 -14.19
C ALA A 55 1.56 5.33 -15.05
N PRO A 56 1.92 5.47 -16.35
CA PRO A 56 2.43 4.36 -17.13
C PRO A 56 3.73 3.77 -16.57
N ARG A 57 4.65 4.63 -16.11
CA ARG A 57 5.90 4.20 -15.49
C ARG A 57 5.65 3.44 -14.18
N ASN A 58 4.73 3.93 -13.35
CA ASN A 58 4.36 3.29 -12.10
C ASN A 58 3.67 1.94 -12.34
N ALA A 59 2.84 1.83 -13.35
CA ALA A 59 2.27 0.55 -13.79
C ALA A 59 3.37 -0.42 -14.24
N LEU A 60 4.32 0.00 -15.07
CA LEU A 60 5.44 -0.84 -15.49
C LEU A 60 6.35 -1.25 -14.33
N ASN A 61 6.62 -0.36 -13.38
CA ASN A 61 7.39 -0.70 -12.18
C ASN A 61 6.64 -1.72 -11.32
N THR A 62 5.33 -1.55 -11.16
CA THR A 62 4.48 -2.52 -10.44
C THR A 62 4.52 -3.89 -11.12
N LEU A 63 4.44 -3.94 -12.44
CA LEU A 63 4.54 -5.20 -13.20
C LEU A 63 5.91 -5.89 -12.98
N LYS A 64 7.00 -5.12 -12.98
CA LYS A 64 8.33 -5.65 -12.69
C LYS A 64 8.43 -6.18 -11.26
N ASP A 65 7.86 -5.47 -10.29
CA ASP A 65 7.91 -5.84 -8.88
C ASP A 65 7.13 -7.14 -8.58
N PHE A 66 6.12 -7.51 -9.37
CA PHE A 66 5.44 -8.79 -9.22
C PHE A 66 6.38 -9.99 -9.37
N VAL A 67 7.41 -9.86 -10.19
CA VAL A 67 8.36 -10.95 -10.50
C VAL A 67 9.76 -10.72 -9.96
N ALA A 68 10.02 -9.58 -9.31
CA ALA A 68 11.32 -9.21 -8.79
C ALA A 68 11.43 -9.39 -7.27
N LYS A 69 12.66 -9.59 -6.78
CA LYS A 69 12.96 -9.47 -5.35
C LYS A 69 12.82 -8.01 -4.91
N PRO A 70 12.36 -7.76 -3.68
CA PRO A 70 11.99 -8.74 -2.65
C PRO A 70 10.53 -9.22 -2.72
N TYR A 71 9.75 -8.85 -3.73
CA TYR A 71 8.27 -8.97 -3.71
C TYR A 71 7.73 -10.29 -4.22
N TYR A 72 8.39 -10.96 -5.17
CA TYR A 72 7.85 -12.19 -5.76
C TYR A 72 7.50 -13.29 -4.74
N PRO A 73 8.23 -13.49 -3.59
CA PRO A 73 7.84 -14.49 -2.61
C PRO A 73 6.50 -14.19 -1.96
N TYR A 74 6.21 -12.90 -1.74
CA TYR A 74 4.90 -12.46 -1.20
C TYR A 74 3.79 -12.65 -2.22
N GLY A 75 4.09 -12.47 -3.52
CA GLY A 75 3.16 -12.79 -4.60
C GLY A 75 2.82 -14.27 -4.65
N LEU A 76 3.83 -15.14 -4.53
CA LEU A 76 3.62 -16.60 -4.43
C LEU A 76 2.82 -16.97 -3.18
N ALA A 77 3.09 -16.32 -2.04
CA ALA A 77 2.32 -16.53 -0.82
C ALA A 77 0.86 -16.08 -0.98
N ALA A 78 0.61 -14.95 -1.66
CA ALA A 78 -0.75 -14.48 -1.95
C ALA A 78 -1.50 -15.44 -2.88
N LEU A 79 -0.85 -15.96 -3.91
CA LEU A 79 -1.43 -17.00 -4.79
C LEU A 79 -1.70 -18.30 -4.02
N GLY A 80 -0.77 -18.73 -3.17
CA GLY A 80 -0.93 -19.91 -2.32
C GLY A 80 -2.09 -19.74 -1.32
N ALA A 81 -2.19 -18.57 -0.68
CA ALA A 81 -3.30 -18.25 0.22
C ALA A 81 -4.65 -18.22 -0.52
N THR A 82 -4.69 -17.63 -1.72
CA THR A 82 -5.87 -17.68 -2.59
C THR A 82 -6.28 -19.14 -2.86
N ALA A 83 -5.35 -19.96 -3.32
CA ALA A 83 -5.63 -21.37 -3.62
C ALA A 83 -6.11 -22.16 -2.39
N ALA A 84 -5.50 -21.92 -1.23
CA ALA A 84 -5.87 -22.55 0.03
C ALA A 84 -7.26 -22.15 0.55
N LEU A 85 -7.69 -20.92 0.24
CA LEU A 85 -9.00 -20.40 0.67
C LEU A 85 -10.17 -20.85 -0.22
N ILE A 86 -9.93 -21.16 -1.50
CA ILE A 86 -10.99 -21.57 -2.45
C ILE A 86 -11.89 -22.67 -1.90
N PRO A 87 -11.38 -23.78 -1.34
CA PRO A 87 -12.23 -24.83 -0.77
C PRO A 87 -13.05 -24.38 0.43
N ALA A 88 -12.57 -23.39 1.18
CA ALA A 88 -13.24 -22.84 2.37
C ALA A 88 -14.27 -21.74 2.04
N ASP A 89 -14.23 -21.17 0.85
CA ASP A 89 -15.08 -20.04 0.45
C ASP A 89 -16.56 -20.24 0.76
N PRO A 90 -17.22 -21.38 0.40
CA PRO A 90 -18.65 -21.53 0.68
C PRO A 90 -18.98 -21.55 2.18
N TRP A 91 -18.08 -22.09 3.00
CA TRP A 91 -18.21 -22.07 4.44
C TRP A 91 -18.00 -20.67 5.00
N LEU A 92 -16.92 -19.96 4.58
CA LEU A 92 -16.63 -18.60 5.03
C LEU A 92 -17.75 -17.62 4.69
N ILE A 93 -18.36 -17.74 3.52
CA ILE A 93 -19.51 -16.90 3.14
C ILE A 93 -20.72 -17.16 4.08
N ARG A 94 -21.06 -18.43 4.35
CA ARG A 94 -22.17 -18.75 5.25
C ARG A 94 -21.94 -18.25 6.67
N GLU A 95 -20.76 -18.49 7.23
CA GLU A 95 -20.42 -18.02 8.59
C GLU A 95 -20.39 -16.49 8.67
N SER A 96 -19.77 -15.81 7.68
CA SER A 96 -19.76 -14.36 7.63
C SER A 96 -21.16 -13.78 7.54
N ARG A 97 -22.03 -14.42 6.75
CA ARG A 97 -23.44 -14.03 6.63
C ARG A 97 -24.20 -14.22 7.95
N SER A 98 -24.11 -15.39 8.57
CA SER A 98 -24.75 -15.69 9.85
C SER A 98 -24.31 -14.71 10.94
N PHE A 99 -23.00 -14.43 11.01
CA PHE A 99 -22.46 -13.47 11.95
C PHE A 99 -22.93 -12.04 11.65
N GLY A 100 -22.94 -11.63 10.37
CA GLY A 100 -23.46 -10.32 9.94
C GLY A 100 -24.93 -10.13 10.32
N GLU A 101 -25.78 -11.14 10.09
CA GLU A 101 -27.19 -11.13 10.49
C GLU A 101 -27.37 -10.99 11.99
N SER A 102 -26.57 -11.69 12.79
CA SER A 102 -26.59 -11.57 14.26
C SER A 102 -26.24 -10.16 14.75
N MET A 103 -25.48 -9.40 13.95
CA MET A 103 -25.15 -7.99 14.21
C MET A 103 -26.16 -7.00 13.58
N GLY A 104 -27.21 -7.49 12.94
CA GLY A 104 -28.22 -6.65 12.26
C GLY A 104 -27.79 -6.13 10.89
N LEU A 105 -26.73 -6.69 10.30
CA LEU A 105 -26.33 -6.36 8.93
C LEU A 105 -27.21 -7.10 7.91
N ASN A 106 -27.35 -6.51 6.73
CA ASN A 106 -28.12 -7.09 5.62
C ASN A 106 -27.27 -7.13 4.34
N GLU A 107 -27.80 -7.67 3.25
CA GLU A 107 -27.06 -7.77 1.96
C GLU A 107 -27.21 -6.52 1.08
N ALA A 108 -28.13 -5.63 1.41
CA ALA A 108 -28.48 -4.51 0.54
C ALA A 108 -27.52 -3.33 0.75
N HIS A 109 -27.09 -2.71 -0.34
CA HIS A 109 -26.35 -1.47 -0.32
C HIS A 109 -27.25 -0.33 -0.77
N THR A 110 -27.67 0.49 0.18
CA THR A 110 -28.59 1.60 -0.03
C THR A 110 -27.89 2.94 0.14
N TYR A 111 -28.15 3.85 -0.81
CA TYR A 111 -27.51 5.17 -0.81
C TYR A 111 -28.55 6.27 -0.99
N LYS A 112 -28.40 7.35 -0.24
CA LYS A 112 -29.17 8.60 -0.40
C LYS A 112 -28.50 9.51 -1.41
N LYS A 113 -29.27 10.38 -2.03
CA LYS A 113 -28.76 11.38 -2.97
C LYS A 113 -28.13 12.56 -2.22
N LEU A 114 -26.97 13.01 -2.71
CA LEU A 114 -26.36 14.29 -2.42
C LEU A 114 -26.35 15.09 -3.72
N GLY A 115 -27.28 15.99 -3.90
CA GLY A 115 -27.51 16.63 -5.19
C GLY A 115 -27.90 15.60 -6.25
N PHE A 116 -27.14 15.54 -7.35
CA PHE A 116 -27.37 14.57 -8.43
C PHE A 116 -26.64 13.22 -8.19
N LEU A 117 -25.75 13.13 -7.22
CA LEU A 117 -24.99 11.93 -6.91
C LEU A 117 -25.65 11.09 -5.83
N LYS A 118 -25.76 9.78 -6.04
CA LYS A 118 -26.27 8.81 -5.08
C LYS A 118 -25.09 8.16 -4.35
N ILE A 119 -24.50 8.87 -3.37
CA ILE A 119 -23.23 8.52 -2.75
C ILE A 119 -23.24 8.53 -1.21
N VAL A 120 -24.35 8.93 -0.56
CA VAL A 120 -24.41 8.94 0.89
C VAL A 120 -24.92 7.60 1.39
N PRO A 121 -24.14 6.79 2.13
CA PRO A 121 -24.62 5.53 2.70
C PRO A 121 -25.83 5.75 3.58
N ALA A 122 -26.85 4.91 3.43
CA ALA A 122 -28.09 5.02 4.19
C ALA A 122 -28.06 4.23 5.51
N ASP A 123 -27.15 3.26 5.61
CA ASP A 123 -27.00 2.34 6.73
C ASP A 123 -25.53 1.93 6.92
N VAL A 124 -25.24 1.21 8.01
CA VAL A 124 -23.88 0.76 8.37
C VAL A 124 -23.28 -0.15 7.29
N ASN A 125 -24.08 -1.04 6.73
CA ASN A 125 -23.69 -1.94 5.64
C ASN A 125 -23.13 -1.18 4.45
N SER A 126 -23.93 -0.24 3.96
CA SER A 126 -23.57 0.62 2.85
C SER A 126 -22.35 1.49 3.17
N ALA A 127 -22.18 1.91 4.43
CA ALA A 127 -21.02 2.69 4.87
C ALA A 127 -19.74 1.84 4.82
N LEU A 128 -19.79 0.60 5.32
CA LEU A 128 -18.65 -0.32 5.29
C LEU A 128 -18.26 -0.67 3.84
N TYR A 129 -19.24 -0.96 3.00
CA TYR A 129 -18.99 -1.20 1.58
C TYR A 129 -18.43 0.02 0.86
N PHE A 130 -18.88 1.22 1.24
CA PHE A 130 -18.44 2.47 0.63
C PHE A 130 -16.96 2.77 0.87
N ILE A 131 -16.34 2.23 1.94
CA ILE A 131 -14.90 2.37 2.22
C ILE A 131 -14.06 1.97 0.99
N GLY A 132 -14.42 0.87 0.32
CA GLY A 132 -13.70 0.39 -0.87
C GLY A 132 -14.14 1.01 -2.20
N ASN A 133 -15.15 1.85 -2.18
CA ASN A 133 -15.64 2.49 -3.40
C ASN A 133 -14.63 3.54 -3.90
N GLY A 134 -14.34 3.55 -5.19
CA GLY A 134 -13.46 4.56 -5.79
C GLY A 134 -13.89 6.00 -5.48
N THR A 135 -15.19 6.24 -5.31
CA THR A 135 -15.75 7.55 -4.92
C THR A 135 -15.23 8.03 -3.57
N THR A 136 -15.01 7.14 -2.60
CA THR A 136 -14.43 7.49 -1.30
C THR A 136 -13.06 8.12 -1.47
N PHE A 137 -12.21 7.54 -2.31
CA PHE A 137 -10.86 8.04 -2.54
C PHE A 137 -10.85 9.30 -3.42
N ILE A 138 -11.83 9.48 -4.29
CA ILE A 138 -12.05 10.74 -5.01
C ILE A 138 -12.43 11.86 -4.02
N ILE A 139 -13.30 11.59 -3.05
CA ILE A 139 -13.68 12.56 -2.00
C ILE A 139 -12.48 12.91 -1.13
N ILE A 140 -11.71 11.93 -0.66
CA ILE A 140 -10.49 12.14 0.12
C ILE A 140 -9.47 12.95 -0.71
N SER A 141 -9.29 12.59 -1.97
CA SER A 141 -8.42 13.33 -2.89
C SER A 141 -8.86 14.78 -3.05
N GLY A 142 -10.16 15.03 -3.23
CA GLY A 142 -10.72 16.38 -3.30
C GLY A 142 -10.46 17.20 -2.03
N GLY A 143 -10.64 16.59 -0.86
CA GLY A 143 -10.35 17.22 0.42
C GLY A 143 -8.87 17.59 0.58
N LEU A 144 -7.96 16.66 0.27
CA LEU A 144 -6.51 16.90 0.30
C LEU A 144 -6.08 17.94 -0.73
N ALA A 145 -6.66 17.92 -1.94
CA ALA A 145 -6.37 18.91 -2.97
C ALA A 145 -6.81 20.31 -2.51
N THR A 146 -8.01 20.42 -1.95
CA THR A 146 -8.52 21.70 -1.42
C THR A 146 -7.65 22.23 -0.29
N TYR A 147 -7.34 21.37 0.70
CA TYR A 147 -6.44 21.73 1.78
C TYR A 147 -5.07 22.19 1.24
N GLY A 148 -4.46 21.40 0.37
CA GLY A 148 -3.16 21.71 -0.20
C GLY A 148 -3.13 22.97 -1.05
N LEU A 149 -4.24 23.32 -1.73
CA LEU A 149 -4.36 24.58 -2.47
C LEU A 149 -4.48 25.81 -1.55
N ILE A 150 -5.21 25.67 -0.44
CA ILE A 150 -5.41 26.76 0.53
C ILE A 150 -4.12 27.03 1.33
N THR A 151 -3.41 25.96 1.74
CA THR A 151 -2.23 26.04 2.62
C THR A 151 -0.89 26.04 1.89
N ASP A 152 -0.91 25.92 0.56
CA ASP A 152 0.25 25.67 -0.31
C ASP A 152 1.05 24.40 0.05
N ASP A 153 0.39 23.40 0.65
CA ASP A 153 0.98 22.14 1.07
C ASP A 153 1.19 21.20 -0.11
N TYR A 154 2.46 20.98 -0.51
CA TYR A 154 2.79 20.14 -1.67
C TYR A 154 2.58 18.65 -1.40
N ARG A 155 2.74 18.20 -0.15
CA ARG A 155 2.46 16.83 0.28
C ARG A 155 0.97 16.50 0.07
N ALA A 156 0.08 17.38 0.53
CA ALA A 156 -1.36 17.19 0.35
C ALA A 156 -1.77 17.20 -1.13
N LYS A 157 -1.27 18.17 -1.91
CA LYS A 157 -1.50 18.23 -3.36
C LYS A 157 -1.01 16.97 -4.07
N SER A 158 0.21 16.52 -3.75
CA SER A 158 0.81 15.33 -4.34
C SER A 158 0.02 14.07 -3.97
N THR A 159 -0.36 13.92 -2.69
CA THR A 159 -1.14 12.78 -2.22
C THR A 159 -2.51 12.71 -2.89
N ALA A 160 -3.17 13.86 -3.06
CA ALA A 160 -4.43 13.94 -3.80
C ALA A 160 -4.31 13.37 -5.21
N MET A 161 -3.29 13.77 -5.94
CA MET A 161 -3.03 13.25 -7.29
C MET A 161 -2.69 11.76 -7.30
N GLN A 162 -1.89 11.29 -6.32
CA GLN A 162 -1.54 9.90 -6.16
C GLN A 162 -2.76 9.00 -5.90
N LEU A 163 -3.76 9.48 -5.15
CA LEU A 163 -5.01 8.76 -4.93
C LEU A 163 -5.79 8.56 -6.23
N ILE A 164 -5.90 9.59 -7.06
CA ILE A 164 -6.52 9.46 -8.39
C ILE A 164 -5.74 8.50 -9.28
N GLU A 165 -4.40 8.63 -9.30
CA GLU A 165 -3.53 7.72 -10.03
C GLU A 165 -3.70 6.27 -9.58
N SER A 166 -3.86 6.02 -8.26
CA SER A 166 -4.06 4.68 -7.72
C SER A 166 -5.33 4.01 -8.23
N ILE A 167 -6.42 4.75 -8.40
CA ILE A 167 -7.66 4.24 -8.99
C ILE A 167 -7.43 3.84 -10.44
N LEU A 168 -6.79 4.70 -11.22
CA LEU A 168 -6.52 4.44 -12.65
C LEU A 168 -5.61 3.23 -12.85
N VAL A 169 -4.49 3.18 -12.13
CA VAL A 169 -3.52 2.07 -12.23
C VAL A 169 -4.14 0.77 -11.74
N THR A 170 -4.93 0.80 -10.66
CA THR A 170 -5.66 -0.39 -10.20
C THR A 170 -6.58 -0.93 -11.30
N GLY A 171 -7.31 -0.07 -11.99
CA GLY A 171 -8.16 -0.48 -13.12
C GLY A 171 -7.37 -1.19 -14.22
N VAL A 172 -6.17 -0.71 -14.55
CA VAL A 172 -5.29 -1.32 -15.57
C VAL A 172 -4.91 -2.75 -15.21
N PHE A 173 -4.69 -3.07 -13.92
CA PHE A 173 -4.33 -4.42 -13.48
C PHE A 173 -5.54 -5.31 -13.23
N VAL A 174 -6.53 -4.80 -12.52
CA VAL A 174 -7.67 -5.60 -12.07
C VAL A 174 -8.56 -6.03 -13.24
N GLN A 175 -8.83 -5.13 -14.18
CA GLN A 175 -9.78 -5.40 -15.26
C GLN A 175 -9.35 -6.54 -16.21
N PRO A 176 -8.08 -6.64 -16.65
CA PRO A 176 -7.65 -7.79 -17.43
C PRO A 176 -7.74 -9.12 -16.66
N ILE A 177 -7.35 -9.12 -15.37
CA ILE A 177 -7.39 -10.34 -14.55
C ILE A 177 -8.83 -10.81 -14.34
N LYS A 178 -9.76 -9.91 -14.05
CA LYS A 178 -11.20 -10.25 -13.95
C LYS A 178 -11.73 -10.90 -15.22
N ARG A 179 -11.35 -10.36 -16.39
CA ARG A 179 -11.73 -10.93 -17.68
C ARG A 179 -11.06 -12.27 -17.98
N LEU A 180 -9.83 -12.47 -17.49
CA LEU A 180 -9.14 -13.74 -17.65
C LEU A 180 -9.73 -14.82 -16.74
N THR A 181 -9.99 -14.50 -15.49
CA THR A 181 -10.50 -15.44 -14.49
C THR A 181 -11.98 -15.72 -14.65
N GLY A 182 -12.76 -14.70 -15.01
CA GLY A 182 -14.21 -14.82 -15.18
C GLY A 182 -14.90 -15.44 -13.96
N ARG A 183 -14.47 -15.08 -12.74
CA ARG A 183 -15.00 -15.68 -11.52
C ARG A 183 -16.35 -15.06 -11.14
N GLU A 184 -17.30 -15.90 -10.83
CA GLU A 184 -18.65 -15.54 -10.44
C GLU A 184 -18.70 -15.05 -8.98
N SER A 185 -19.52 -14.01 -8.70
CA SER A 185 -19.74 -13.53 -7.33
C SER A 185 -20.59 -14.51 -6.50
N PRO A 186 -20.38 -14.61 -5.17
CA PRO A 186 -21.11 -15.57 -4.32
C PRO A 186 -22.61 -15.48 -4.41
N PHE A 187 -23.20 -14.27 -4.51
CA PHE A 187 -24.65 -14.10 -4.60
C PHE A 187 -25.25 -14.64 -5.90
N ILE A 188 -24.46 -14.75 -6.98
CA ILE A 188 -24.89 -15.38 -8.23
C ILE A 188 -24.90 -16.90 -8.07
N THR A 189 -23.84 -17.47 -7.51
CA THR A 189 -23.72 -18.92 -7.30
C THR A 189 -24.80 -19.45 -6.35
N GLU A 190 -25.13 -18.67 -5.32
CA GLU A 190 -26.23 -18.99 -4.40
C GLU A 190 -27.58 -18.98 -5.12
N ARG A 191 -27.87 -17.93 -5.88
CA ARG A 191 -29.14 -17.81 -6.64
C ARG A 191 -29.34 -18.94 -7.64
N GLU A 192 -28.24 -19.49 -8.20
CA GLU A 192 -28.26 -20.60 -9.13
C GLU A 192 -28.22 -21.98 -8.42
N GLY A 193 -28.18 -22.00 -7.08
CA GLY A 193 -28.15 -23.23 -6.29
C GLY A 193 -26.80 -23.97 -6.35
N ASN A 194 -25.75 -23.31 -6.83
CA ASN A 194 -24.41 -23.89 -6.96
C ASN A 194 -23.41 -23.16 -6.05
N TRP A 195 -23.18 -23.66 -4.86
CA TRP A 195 -22.28 -23.07 -3.87
C TRP A 195 -20.78 -23.24 -4.17
N HIS A 196 -20.41 -23.79 -5.31
CA HIS A 196 -19.04 -23.86 -5.77
C HIS A 196 -18.77 -22.65 -6.65
N SER A 197 -17.71 -21.90 -6.32
CA SER A 197 -17.32 -20.74 -7.15
C SER A 197 -17.15 -21.17 -8.60
N SER A 198 -17.95 -20.59 -9.48
CA SER A 198 -17.91 -20.90 -10.89
C SER A 198 -16.85 -20.03 -11.58
N TRP A 199 -15.97 -20.64 -12.35
CA TRP A 199 -14.94 -19.99 -13.13
C TRP A 199 -15.27 -20.11 -14.61
N ARG A 200 -15.40 -18.99 -15.29
CA ARG A 200 -15.70 -18.94 -16.74
C ARG A 200 -14.59 -18.14 -17.41
N PHE A 201 -13.45 -18.79 -17.60
CA PHE A 201 -12.25 -18.18 -18.14
C PHE A 201 -12.49 -17.49 -19.49
N ALA A 202 -11.99 -16.27 -19.62
CA ALA A 202 -12.03 -15.45 -20.80
C ALA A 202 -13.42 -15.32 -21.45
N PRO A 203 -14.47 -14.90 -20.72
CA PRO A 203 -15.78 -14.65 -21.31
C PRO A 203 -15.67 -13.60 -22.43
N SER A 204 -16.59 -13.64 -23.37
CA SER A 204 -16.64 -12.60 -24.40
C SER A 204 -16.90 -11.21 -23.78
N ILE A 205 -16.40 -10.15 -24.41
CA ILE A 205 -16.61 -8.78 -23.94
C ILE A 205 -18.11 -8.49 -23.78
N ALA A 206 -18.94 -8.98 -24.72
CA ALA A 206 -20.38 -8.77 -24.67
C ALA A 206 -21.04 -9.49 -23.49
N GLU A 207 -20.64 -10.72 -23.16
CA GLU A 207 -21.14 -11.45 -21.99
C GLU A 207 -20.71 -10.80 -20.69
N TYR A 208 -19.45 -10.41 -20.58
CA TYR A 208 -18.93 -9.70 -19.42
C TYR A 208 -19.75 -8.42 -19.15
N GLN A 209 -20.00 -7.61 -20.17
CA GLN A 209 -20.76 -6.37 -19.99
C GLN A 209 -22.24 -6.58 -19.69
N ARG A 210 -22.85 -7.65 -20.22
CA ARG A 210 -24.27 -7.97 -19.92
C ARG A 210 -24.50 -8.43 -18.50
N ASN A 211 -23.54 -9.19 -17.93
CA ASN A 211 -23.66 -9.83 -16.62
C ASN A 211 -22.35 -9.71 -15.84
N THR A 212 -21.92 -8.49 -15.56
CA THR A 212 -20.61 -8.20 -14.94
C THR A 212 -20.36 -9.04 -13.67
N SER A 213 -21.35 -9.11 -12.77
CA SER A 213 -21.24 -9.87 -11.51
C SER A 213 -21.00 -11.38 -11.68
N ARG A 214 -21.26 -11.91 -12.87
CA ARG A 214 -20.99 -13.31 -13.22
C ARG A 214 -19.49 -13.56 -13.52
N TYR A 215 -18.69 -12.51 -13.67
CA TYR A 215 -17.33 -12.65 -14.19
C TYR A 215 -16.30 -11.79 -13.45
N ASP A 216 -16.68 -11.05 -12.42
CA ASP A 216 -15.85 -9.99 -11.89
C ASP A 216 -15.47 -10.13 -10.40
N ALA A 217 -15.61 -11.34 -9.82
CA ALA A 217 -15.25 -11.53 -8.42
C ALA A 217 -13.74 -11.50 -8.17
N MET A 218 -12.92 -12.13 -9.01
CA MET A 218 -11.47 -12.29 -8.78
C MET A 218 -10.62 -11.41 -9.70
N PRO A 219 -9.69 -10.63 -9.14
CA PRO A 219 -9.51 -10.27 -7.73
C PRO A 219 -10.55 -9.22 -7.29
N SER A 220 -10.69 -9.02 -5.96
CA SER A 220 -11.55 -7.95 -5.45
C SER A 220 -11.05 -6.57 -5.87
N GLY A 221 -11.81 -5.90 -6.75
CA GLY A 221 -11.47 -4.56 -7.23
C GLY A 221 -11.56 -3.51 -6.13
N HIS A 222 -12.57 -3.59 -5.26
CA HIS A 222 -12.75 -2.71 -4.12
C HIS A 222 -11.54 -2.80 -3.17
N LEU A 223 -11.13 -4.02 -2.82
CA LEU A 223 -10.03 -4.22 -1.89
C LEU A 223 -8.67 -3.83 -2.50
N THR A 224 -8.46 -4.09 -3.81
CA THR A 224 -7.24 -3.64 -4.50
C THR A 224 -7.14 -2.12 -4.53
N THR A 225 -8.22 -1.42 -4.87
CA THR A 225 -8.27 0.05 -4.90
C THR A 225 -8.06 0.64 -3.50
N ALA A 226 -8.77 0.11 -2.51
CA ALA A 226 -8.66 0.56 -1.13
C ALA A 226 -7.25 0.33 -0.57
N MET A 227 -6.66 -0.85 -0.81
CA MET A 227 -5.29 -1.14 -0.37
C MET A 227 -4.26 -0.24 -1.06
N ALA A 228 -4.41 0.05 -2.35
CA ALA A 228 -3.54 0.97 -3.06
C ALA A 228 -3.62 2.39 -2.48
N ALA A 229 -4.84 2.89 -2.26
CA ALA A 229 -5.07 4.21 -1.68
C ALA A 229 -4.55 4.32 -0.23
N VAL A 230 -4.82 3.32 0.60
CA VAL A 230 -4.30 3.24 1.98
C VAL A 230 -2.77 3.20 1.99
N THR A 231 -2.16 2.47 1.06
CA THR A 231 -0.69 2.42 0.93
C THR A 231 -0.15 3.79 0.54
N VAL A 232 -0.78 4.49 -0.41
CA VAL A 232 -0.44 5.86 -0.77
C VAL A 232 -0.49 6.77 0.46
N LEU A 233 -1.59 6.75 1.22
CA LEU A 233 -1.73 7.56 2.43
C LEU A 233 -0.66 7.22 3.48
N ALA A 234 -0.45 5.94 3.76
CA ALA A 234 0.50 5.47 4.76
C ALA A 234 1.97 5.77 4.39
N GLU A 235 2.31 5.76 3.10
CA GLU A 235 3.65 6.10 2.62
C GLU A 235 3.90 7.61 2.65
N ASN A 236 2.91 8.44 2.31
CA ASN A 236 3.04 9.89 2.34
C ASN A 236 3.02 10.47 3.75
N TYR A 237 2.28 9.86 4.68
CA TYR A 237 2.05 10.36 6.04
C TYR A 237 2.62 9.40 7.09
N LYS A 238 3.88 8.98 6.94
CA LYS A 238 4.56 8.05 7.88
C LYS A 238 4.72 8.59 9.30
N ASP A 239 4.75 9.90 9.45
CA ASP A 239 4.77 10.63 10.72
C ASP A 239 3.47 10.42 11.52
N TYR A 240 2.33 10.18 10.85
CA TYR A 240 1.05 9.88 11.50
C TYR A 240 0.88 8.39 11.74
N LYS A 241 1.41 7.88 12.86
CA LYS A 241 1.46 6.44 13.18
C LYS A 241 0.10 5.75 13.24
N TRP A 242 -0.99 6.50 13.46
CA TRP A 242 -2.36 5.99 13.52
C TRP A 242 -2.96 5.63 12.16
N ILE A 243 -2.46 6.20 11.05
CA ILE A 243 -3.02 5.97 9.72
C ILE A 243 -3.04 4.49 9.36
N LYS A 244 -1.92 3.78 9.57
CA LYS A 244 -1.85 2.34 9.24
C LYS A 244 -2.86 1.50 10.03
N PRO A 245 -2.91 1.52 11.37
CA PRO A 245 -3.86 0.69 12.10
C PRO A 245 -5.32 1.04 11.78
N VAL A 246 -5.68 2.30 11.70
CA VAL A 246 -7.05 2.72 11.35
C VAL A 246 -7.42 2.25 9.95
N SER A 247 -6.55 2.48 8.98
CA SER A 247 -6.82 2.07 7.59
C SER A 247 -6.92 0.55 7.44
N TYR A 248 -6.04 -0.21 8.07
CA TYR A 248 -6.11 -1.68 7.99
C TYR A 248 -7.34 -2.25 8.69
N THR A 249 -7.77 -1.64 9.80
CA THR A 249 -9.05 -1.98 10.43
C THR A 249 -10.23 -1.69 9.48
N ALA A 250 -10.22 -0.53 8.81
CA ALA A 250 -11.24 -0.20 7.81
C ALA A 250 -11.26 -1.20 6.64
N LEU A 251 -10.08 -1.63 6.14
CA LEU A 251 -10.00 -2.66 5.10
C LEU A 251 -10.53 -4.02 5.59
N ALA A 252 -10.26 -4.41 6.84
CA ALA A 252 -10.77 -5.66 7.41
C ALA A 252 -12.31 -5.64 7.55
N LEU A 253 -12.86 -4.54 8.06
CA LEU A 253 -14.31 -4.36 8.19
C LEU A 253 -15.01 -4.36 6.82
N MET A 254 -14.44 -3.67 5.83
CA MET A 254 -14.94 -3.68 4.46
C MET A 254 -14.86 -5.08 3.84
N SER A 255 -13.76 -5.82 4.06
CA SER A 255 -13.61 -7.19 3.54
C SER A 255 -14.63 -8.14 4.15
N PHE A 256 -14.88 -8.02 5.46
CA PHE A 256 -15.94 -8.76 6.15
C PHE A 256 -17.32 -8.41 5.55
N GLU A 257 -17.60 -7.12 5.34
CA GLU A 257 -18.84 -6.65 4.76
C GLU A 257 -19.06 -7.24 3.36
N MET A 258 -18.06 -7.23 2.48
CA MET A 258 -18.16 -7.81 1.14
C MET A 258 -18.38 -9.33 1.13
N MET A 259 -17.92 -10.06 2.16
CA MET A 259 -18.22 -11.48 2.33
C MET A 259 -19.65 -11.69 2.80
N GLN A 260 -20.06 -10.97 3.87
CA GLN A 260 -21.39 -11.14 4.44
C GLN A 260 -22.49 -10.71 3.46
N SER A 261 -22.23 -9.72 2.59
CA SER A 261 -23.14 -9.29 1.51
C SER A 261 -22.98 -10.10 0.22
N LYS A 262 -22.15 -11.15 0.22
CA LYS A 262 -21.93 -12.09 -0.90
C LYS A 262 -21.43 -11.43 -2.19
N VAL A 263 -20.67 -10.34 -2.08
CA VAL A 263 -20.07 -9.65 -3.22
C VAL A 263 -18.80 -10.32 -3.67
N HIS A 264 -17.93 -10.70 -2.71
CA HIS A 264 -16.63 -11.32 -2.96
C HIS A 264 -16.40 -12.55 -2.09
N TRP A 265 -15.62 -13.51 -2.62
CA TRP A 265 -15.11 -14.65 -1.89
C TRP A 265 -13.90 -14.25 -1.04
N ALA A 266 -13.66 -14.94 0.08
CA ALA A 266 -12.47 -14.71 0.89
C ALA A 266 -11.18 -14.91 0.08
N SER A 267 -11.16 -15.88 -0.81
CA SER A 267 -10.00 -16.17 -1.67
C SER A 267 -9.72 -15.10 -2.75
N ASP A 268 -10.64 -14.13 -2.97
CA ASP A 268 -10.38 -12.98 -3.86
C ASP A 268 -9.45 -11.94 -3.21
N TYR A 269 -9.20 -12.01 -1.89
CA TYR A 269 -8.53 -10.97 -1.12
C TYR A 269 -7.01 -11.03 -1.12
N PRO A 270 -6.34 -12.19 -0.97
CA PRO A 270 -4.88 -12.19 -0.84
C PRO A 270 -4.16 -11.55 -2.03
N VAL A 271 -4.57 -11.91 -3.25
CA VAL A 271 -4.02 -11.30 -4.47
C VAL A 271 -4.40 -9.83 -4.58
N ALA A 272 -5.62 -9.44 -4.20
CA ALA A 272 -6.07 -8.05 -4.20
C ALA A 272 -5.23 -7.16 -3.28
N LEU A 273 -4.96 -7.63 -2.05
CA LEU A 273 -4.12 -6.93 -1.08
C LEU A 273 -2.68 -6.77 -1.58
N PHE A 274 -2.09 -7.84 -2.09
CA PHE A 274 -0.73 -7.80 -2.62
C PHE A 274 -0.60 -6.83 -3.79
N MET A 275 -1.51 -6.91 -4.76
CA MET A 275 -1.54 -6.00 -5.92
C MET A 275 -1.71 -4.54 -5.48
N GLY A 276 -2.70 -4.27 -4.63
CA GLY A 276 -2.97 -2.92 -4.13
C GLY A 276 -1.77 -2.33 -3.39
N TYR A 277 -1.11 -3.13 -2.55
CA TYR A 277 0.11 -2.71 -1.87
C TYR A 277 1.22 -2.29 -2.84
N LEU A 278 1.52 -3.10 -3.86
CA LEU A 278 2.57 -2.78 -4.83
C LEU A 278 2.23 -1.54 -5.66
N ILE A 279 0.97 -1.41 -6.10
CA ILE A 279 0.49 -0.25 -6.84
C ILE A 279 0.69 1.02 -6.01
N GLY A 280 0.15 1.05 -4.79
CA GLY A 280 0.24 2.22 -3.91
C GLY A 280 1.68 2.59 -3.57
N LYS A 281 2.52 1.59 -3.30
CA LYS A 281 3.94 1.79 -2.99
C LYS A 281 4.73 2.39 -4.15
N ASN A 282 4.55 1.89 -5.37
CA ASN A 282 5.24 2.41 -6.55
C ASN A 282 4.80 3.84 -6.88
N ILE A 283 3.50 4.13 -6.73
CA ILE A 283 2.98 5.48 -6.92
C ILE A 283 3.59 6.44 -5.90
N ALA A 284 3.56 6.10 -4.60
CA ALA A 284 4.13 6.94 -3.54
C ALA A 284 5.64 7.16 -3.75
N LYS A 285 6.40 6.10 -4.00
CA LYS A 285 7.84 6.15 -4.24
C LYS A 285 8.20 7.07 -5.43
N SER A 286 7.36 7.16 -6.43
CA SER A 286 7.62 8.00 -7.61
C SER A 286 7.46 9.51 -7.36
N ARG A 287 6.91 9.89 -6.19
CA ARG A 287 6.58 11.28 -5.83
C ARG A 287 7.33 11.79 -4.62
N ILE A 288 7.91 10.88 -3.82
CA ILE A 288 8.61 11.19 -2.58
C ILE A 288 10.11 11.08 -2.82
N GLU A 289 10.82 12.19 -2.68
CA GLU A 289 12.27 12.18 -2.59
C GLU A 289 12.64 12.02 -1.12
N THR A 290 13.42 10.99 -0.81
CA THR A 290 13.78 10.64 0.56
C THR A 290 15.21 11.00 0.83
N SER A 291 15.46 11.82 1.85
CA SER A 291 16.78 12.11 2.40
C SER A 291 16.90 11.44 3.76
N ASP A 292 17.70 10.38 3.84
CA ASP A 292 17.95 9.60 5.05
C ASP A 292 19.39 9.81 5.50
N TYR A 293 19.57 10.52 6.60
CA TYR A 293 20.89 10.88 7.14
C TYR A 293 21.44 9.84 8.09
N ARG A 294 20.63 8.90 8.58
CA ARG A 294 21.05 7.80 9.45
C ARG A 294 22.18 6.97 8.81
N PHE A 295 22.12 6.77 7.50
CA PHE A 295 23.12 6.01 6.75
C PHE A 295 24.33 6.84 6.36
N LYS A 296 24.25 8.17 6.24
CA LYS A 296 25.43 9.02 5.99
C LYS A 296 26.39 9.01 7.17
N THR A 297 25.86 8.96 8.39
CA THR A 297 26.67 8.83 9.61
C THR A 297 27.33 7.45 9.68
N ALA A 298 26.63 6.39 9.28
CA ALA A 298 27.17 5.03 9.27
C ALA A 298 28.26 4.81 8.18
N GLN A 299 28.20 5.53 7.05
CA GLN A 299 29.25 5.46 6.01
C GLN A 299 30.52 6.21 6.37
N LYS A 300 30.52 7.04 7.41
CA LYS A 300 31.71 7.78 7.86
C LYS A 300 32.77 6.83 8.42
N TYR A 301 32.38 5.65 8.88
CA TYR A 301 33.28 4.64 9.44
C TYR A 301 33.15 3.34 8.64
N GLN A 302 34.15 3.05 7.80
CA GLN A 302 34.32 1.73 7.21
C GLN A 302 35.34 0.98 8.04
N TRP A 303 34.96 -0.11 8.64
CA TRP A 303 35.85 -0.98 9.37
C TRP A 303 36.01 -2.30 8.62
N ASN A 304 37.27 -2.73 8.46
CA ASN A 304 37.66 -3.98 7.85
C ASN A 304 38.45 -4.80 8.85
N LEU A 305 38.11 -6.07 8.98
CA LEU A 305 38.92 -7.02 9.69
C LEU A 305 40.08 -7.42 8.78
N SER A 306 41.30 -7.29 9.27
CA SER A 306 42.52 -7.73 8.58
C SER A 306 43.19 -8.82 9.39
N SER A 307 43.71 -9.81 8.71
CA SER A 307 44.60 -10.80 9.31
C SER A 307 45.93 -10.80 8.55
N SER A 308 47.02 -10.85 9.26
CA SER A 308 48.36 -10.99 8.73
C SER A 308 49.17 -11.93 9.63
N THR A 309 50.32 -12.37 9.18
CA THR A 309 51.21 -13.20 9.97
C THR A 309 52.50 -12.40 10.19
N ALA A 310 52.94 -12.32 11.43
CA ALA A 310 54.22 -11.71 11.76
C ALA A 310 55.37 -12.57 11.24
N TRP A 311 56.59 -12.00 11.18
CA TRP A 311 57.79 -12.69 10.70
C TRP A 311 58.19 -13.93 11.47
N ASP A 312 57.69 -14.05 12.74
CA ASP A 312 57.91 -15.20 13.61
C ASP A 312 56.78 -16.26 13.50
N GLY A 313 55.83 -16.10 12.55
CA GLY A 313 54.72 -17.00 12.35
C GLY A 313 53.49 -16.70 13.21
N THR A 314 53.52 -15.70 14.09
CA THR A 314 52.38 -15.35 14.96
C THR A 314 51.26 -14.73 14.14
N PRO A 315 50.02 -15.24 14.25
CA PRO A 315 48.88 -14.63 13.57
C PRO A 315 48.51 -13.30 14.22
N LEU A 316 48.44 -12.25 13.41
CA LEU A 316 48.00 -10.93 13.80
C LEU A 316 46.62 -10.66 13.26
N TYR A 317 45.72 -10.19 14.12
CA TYR A 317 44.39 -9.74 13.74
C TYR A 317 44.26 -8.26 14.03
N GLY A 318 43.78 -7.52 13.05
CA GLY A 318 43.62 -6.09 13.16
C GLY A 318 42.24 -5.63 12.69
N VAL A 319 41.79 -4.49 13.19
CA VAL A 319 40.65 -3.76 12.72
C VAL A 319 41.13 -2.45 12.13
N THR A 320 40.90 -2.25 10.84
CA THR A 320 41.20 -0.97 10.19
C THR A 320 39.89 -0.17 10.10
N ILE A 321 39.85 0.99 10.73
CA ILE A 321 38.74 1.94 10.63
C ILE A 321 39.16 3.04 9.67
N LYS A 322 38.50 3.10 8.50
CA LYS A 322 38.64 4.25 7.60
C LYS A 322 37.63 5.30 8.02
N ILE A 323 38.11 6.46 8.42
CA ILE A 323 37.29 7.64 8.70
C ILE A 323 37.25 8.43 7.40
N GLY A 324 36.06 8.52 6.79
CA GLY A 324 35.86 9.31 5.58
C GLY A 324 36.06 10.79 5.89
N ASN A 325 36.98 11.46 5.17
CA ASN A 325 37.06 12.91 5.20
C ASN A 325 35.82 13.52 4.51
N ARG A 326 35.39 14.68 5.02
CA ARG A 326 34.34 15.52 4.48
C ARG A 326 34.53 15.91 3.04
#